data_b16b70699527b4bf7d101969f9235a21
#
_entry.id   b16b70699527b4bf7d101969f9235a21
#
_cell.length_a   1.000
_cell.length_b   1.000
_cell.length_c   1.000
_cell.angle_alpha   90.00
_cell.angle_beta   90.00
_cell.angle_gamma   90.00
#
_symmetry.space_group_name_H-M   'P 1'
#
loop_
_entity.id
_entity.type
_entity.pdbx_description
1 polymer ?
#
loop_
_entity_poly.entity_id
_entity_poly.type
_entity_poly.pdbx_seq_one_letter_code
_entity_poly.pdbx_strand_id
1 'polypeptide(L)'
;YYEKVDVAFMVPFTDIRTVQTLVEGDKLQFTYGSQDISKHESGAYTGEVSGSMLEALGCSWAVVGHSERRQYHGETDKLVAEKAAAALSHGISPIVCVGEPLDVREKGTHVDYVVTQTRNSLEGLDAEQLSKTVIAYEPVWAIGTGKVASADDAQEVCAAIRELVRELAGDDVAEGIRILYGGSVKVDSVAE
;
A
#
# COMPACT_ATOMS: atom_id res chain seq x y z
N TYR A 1 -17.20 2.55 16.61
CA TYR A 1 -16.12 3.00 15.72
C TYR A 1 -16.14 2.23 14.40
N TYR A 2 -16.26 0.91 14.40
CA TYR A 2 -16.22 0.02 13.22
C TYR A 2 -17.34 0.25 12.20
N GLU A 3 -18.41 0.93 12.56
CA GLU A 3 -19.47 1.34 11.63
C GLU A 3 -19.10 2.60 10.80
N LYS A 4 -18.00 3.28 11.15
CA LYS A 4 -17.59 4.55 10.54
C LYS A 4 -16.25 4.49 9.83
N VAL A 5 -15.40 3.53 10.18
CA VAL A 5 -14.04 3.39 9.64
C VAL A 5 -13.72 1.91 9.45
N ASP A 6 -13.00 1.60 8.38
CA ASP A 6 -12.40 0.30 8.18
C ASP A 6 -11.08 0.23 8.93
N VAL A 7 -10.87 -0.84 9.70
CA VAL A 7 -9.63 -1.09 10.43
C VAL A 7 -8.98 -2.36 9.87
N ALA A 8 -7.72 -2.24 9.50
CA ALA A 8 -6.93 -3.35 8.97
C ALA A 8 -5.55 -3.39 9.63
N PHE A 9 -5.05 -4.58 9.95
CA PHE A 9 -3.73 -4.79 10.53
C PHE A 9 -2.83 -5.54 9.54
N MET A 10 -1.71 -4.92 9.16
CA MET A 10 -0.68 -5.57 8.34
C MET A 10 0.38 -6.13 9.26
N VAL A 11 0.40 -7.45 9.39
CA VAL A 11 1.29 -8.14 10.34
C VAL A 11 2.39 -8.94 9.62
N PRO A 12 3.52 -9.21 10.30
CA PRO A 12 4.52 -10.13 9.76
C PRO A 12 3.92 -11.49 9.43
N PHE A 13 4.48 -12.18 8.44
CA PHE A 13 3.99 -13.51 8.02
C PHE A 13 3.83 -14.50 9.17
N THR A 14 4.73 -14.44 10.15
CA THR A 14 4.74 -15.31 11.34
C THR A 14 3.51 -15.13 12.23
N ASP A 15 2.87 -13.96 12.18
CA ASP A 15 1.79 -13.60 13.10
C ASP A 15 0.39 -13.74 12.46
N ILE A 16 0.32 -13.94 11.14
CA ILE A 16 -0.96 -14.00 10.40
C ILE A 16 -1.88 -15.08 10.96
N ARG A 17 -1.37 -16.29 11.23
CA ARG A 17 -2.17 -17.38 11.79
C ARG A 17 -2.71 -17.04 13.19
N THR A 18 -1.91 -16.35 14.01
CA THR A 18 -2.35 -15.92 15.35
C THR A 18 -3.47 -14.90 15.24
N VAL A 19 -3.32 -13.92 14.36
CA VAL A 19 -4.34 -12.87 14.12
C VAL A 19 -5.62 -13.51 13.58
N GLN A 20 -5.52 -14.40 12.59
CA GLN A 20 -6.67 -15.15 12.07
C GLN A 20 -7.44 -15.84 13.21
N THR A 21 -6.73 -16.57 14.06
CA THR A 21 -7.37 -17.32 15.17
C THR A 21 -8.10 -16.39 16.13
N LEU A 22 -7.52 -15.23 16.45
CA LEU A 22 -8.15 -14.23 17.33
C LEU A 22 -9.37 -13.59 16.67
N VAL A 23 -9.25 -13.19 15.41
CA VAL A 23 -10.34 -12.55 14.66
C VAL A 23 -11.55 -13.49 14.56
N GLU A 24 -11.32 -14.75 14.19
CA GLU A 24 -12.38 -15.76 14.06
C GLU A 24 -12.97 -16.16 15.41
N GLY A 25 -12.10 -16.40 16.41
CA GLY A 25 -12.53 -16.85 17.75
C GLY A 25 -13.32 -15.81 18.51
N ASP A 26 -12.90 -14.57 18.49
CA ASP A 26 -13.53 -13.45 19.21
C ASP A 26 -14.51 -12.66 18.33
N LYS A 27 -14.69 -13.05 17.06
CA LYS A 27 -15.54 -12.36 16.05
C LYS A 27 -15.25 -10.87 15.95
N LEU A 28 -13.95 -10.53 15.88
CA LEU A 28 -13.48 -9.14 15.80
C LEU A 28 -13.85 -8.53 14.46
N GLN A 29 -14.21 -7.24 14.47
CA GLN A 29 -14.67 -6.52 13.28
C GLN A 29 -13.55 -5.71 12.62
N PHE A 30 -12.37 -6.31 12.46
CA PHE A 30 -11.29 -5.76 11.65
C PHE A 30 -10.77 -6.80 10.68
N THR A 31 -10.13 -6.33 9.64
CA THR A 31 -9.47 -7.16 8.64
C THR A 31 -7.96 -7.20 8.88
N TYR A 32 -7.29 -8.13 8.23
CA TYR A 32 -5.84 -8.24 8.35
C TYR A 32 -5.21 -8.64 7.01
N GLY A 33 -3.92 -8.46 6.93
CA GLY A 33 -3.13 -8.78 5.76
C GLY A 33 -1.65 -8.93 6.05
N SER A 34 -0.91 -9.12 5.00
CA SER A 34 0.52 -9.34 5.03
C SER A 34 1.32 -8.07 4.75
N GLN A 35 2.57 -8.05 5.16
CA GLN A 35 3.52 -6.96 4.89
C GLN A 35 4.27 -7.12 3.56
N ASP A 36 4.05 -8.22 2.85
CA ASP A 36 4.54 -8.49 1.51
C ASP A 36 3.78 -9.66 0.88
N ILE A 37 3.99 -9.89 -0.42
CA ILE A 37 3.48 -11.03 -1.18
C ILE A 37 4.48 -11.41 -2.27
N SER A 38 4.57 -12.70 -2.60
CA SER A 38 5.29 -13.15 -3.78
C SER A 38 4.54 -12.82 -5.07
N LYS A 39 5.27 -12.46 -6.11
CA LYS A 39 4.70 -12.36 -7.46
C LYS A 39 4.44 -13.73 -8.11
N HIS A 40 4.98 -14.79 -7.54
CA HIS A 40 4.92 -16.13 -8.08
C HIS A 40 3.74 -16.90 -7.52
N GLU A 41 2.99 -17.52 -8.41
CA GLU A 41 1.81 -18.32 -8.07
C GLU A 41 2.18 -19.59 -7.30
N SER A 42 3.20 -20.28 -7.77
CA SER A 42 3.71 -21.51 -7.18
C SER A 42 5.11 -21.84 -7.69
N GLY A 43 5.77 -22.81 -7.10
CA GLY A 43 7.08 -23.29 -7.57
C GLY A 43 8.16 -23.28 -6.49
N ALA A 44 9.40 -23.46 -6.92
CA ALA A 44 10.57 -23.56 -6.04
C ALA A 44 11.14 -22.18 -5.69
N TYR A 45 10.37 -21.41 -4.94
CA TYR A 45 10.73 -20.06 -4.47
C TYR A 45 10.89 -20.07 -2.95
N THR A 46 11.94 -20.70 -2.48
CA THR A 46 12.22 -20.89 -1.04
C THR A 46 12.20 -19.56 -0.29
N GLY A 47 11.33 -19.47 0.72
CA GLY A 47 11.16 -18.27 1.56
C GLY A 47 10.08 -17.30 1.07
N GLU A 48 9.56 -17.46 -0.15
CA GLU A 48 8.44 -16.66 -0.66
C GLU A 48 7.10 -17.14 -0.09
N VAL A 49 6.17 -16.20 0.09
CA VAL A 49 4.78 -16.46 0.50
C VAL A 49 3.86 -16.03 -0.63
N SER A 50 3.18 -17.01 -1.23
CA SER A 50 2.31 -16.78 -2.38
C SER A 50 0.94 -16.21 -2.00
N GLY A 51 0.23 -15.67 -3.01
CA GLY A 51 -1.16 -15.23 -2.84
C GLY A 51 -2.08 -16.34 -2.35
N SER A 52 -1.93 -17.56 -2.86
CA SER A 52 -2.73 -18.71 -2.41
C SER A 52 -2.52 -19.07 -0.95
N MET A 53 -1.29 -18.91 -0.41
CA MET A 53 -1.02 -19.12 1.02
C MET A 53 -1.69 -18.05 1.88
N LEU A 54 -1.68 -16.80 1.44
CA LEU A 54 -2.30 -15.68 2.15
C LEU A 54 -3.83 -15.76 2.09
N GLU A 55 -4.40 -16.12 0.94
CA GLU A 55 -5.83 -16.39 0.76
C GLU A 55 -6.31 -17.49 1.71
N ALA A 56 -5.58 -18.61 1.80
CA ALA A 56 -5.89 -19.72 2.72
C ALA A 56 -5.83 -19.31 4.21
N LEU A 57 -5.13 -18.21 4.53
CA LEU A 57 -5.08 -17.61 5.87
C LEU A 57 -6.11 -16.49 6.06
N GLY A 58 -6.99 -16.24 5.08
CA GLY A 58 -8.03 -15.23 5.17
C GLY A 58 -7.53 -13.79 5.09
N CYS A 59 -6.32 -13.55 4.55
CA CYS A 59 -5.82 -12.20 4.33
C CYS A 59 -6.68 -11.45 3.31
N SER A 60 -7.11 -10.25 3.67
CA SER A 60 -7.83 -9.33 2.78
C SER A 60 -6.91 -8.33 2.09
N TRP A 61 -5.70 -8.16 2.62
CA TRP A 61 -4.76 -7.11 2.20
C TRP A 61 -3.34 -7.66 2.06
N ALA A 62 -2.55 -7.02 1.19
CA ALA A 62 -1.11 -7.20 1.13
C ALA A 62 -0.42 -5.86 0.85
N VAL A 63 0.53 -5.47 1.70
CA VAL A 63 1.41 -4.32 1.44
C VAL A 63 2.40 -4.70 0.37
N VAL A 64 2.60 -3.85 -0.63
CA VAL A 64 3.59 -4.04 -1.69
C VAL A 64 4.38 -2.76 -1.94
N GLY A 65 5.66 -2.90 -2.19
CA GLY A 65 6.54 -1.78 -2.50
C GLY A 65 6.78 -0.81 -1.35
N HIS A 66 6.66 -1.25 -0.09
CA HIS A 66 7.02 -0.43 1.06
C HIS A 66 8.44 0.12 0.92
N SER A 67 8.68 1.35 1.39
CA SER A 67 9.97 2.03 1.22
C SER A 67 11.17 1.20 1.70
N GLU A 68 11.04 0.48 2.81
CA GLU A 68 12.09 -0.43 3.30
C GLU A 68 12.36 -1.59 2.33
N ARG A 69 11.34 -2.14 1.69
CA ARG A 69 11.53 -3.21 0.72
C ARG A 69 12.18 -2.71 -0.56
N ARG A 70 11.82 -1.52 -1.02
CA ARG A 70 12.52 -0.85 -2.12
C ARG A 70 13.99 -0.62 -1.79
N GLN A 71 14.27 -0.16 -0.58
CA GLN A 71 15.64 0.14 -0.13
C GLN A 71 16.48 -1.10 0.16
N TYR A 72 15.94 -2.06 0.91
CA TYR A 72 16.73 -3.19 1.43
C TYR A 72 16.67 -4.44 0.57
N HIS A 73 15.61 -4.60 -0.23
CA HIS A 73 15.41 -5.75 -1.10
C HIS A 73 15.48 -5.38 -2.59
N GLY A 74 15.69 -4.10 -2.93
CA GLY A 74 15.81 -3.66 -4.32
C GLY A 74 14.51 -3.81 -5.13
N GLU A 75 13.35 -3.72 -4.49
CA GLU A 75 12.07 -3.82 -5.18
C GLU A 75 11.88 -2.64 -6.14
N THR A 76 11.75 -2.95 -7.41
CA THR A 76 11.48 -1.98 -8.48
C THR A 76 9.99 -1.74 -8.63
N ASP A 77 9.59 -0.64 -9.27
CA ASP A 77 8.18 -0.35 -9.56
C ASP A 77 7.53 -1.49 -10.35
N LYS A 78 8.24 -2.05 -11.33
CA LYS A 78 7.78 -3.22 -12.08
C LYS A 78 7.50 -4.43 -11.19
N LEU A 79 8.39 -4.73 -10.24
CA LEU A 79 8.16 -5.83 -9.30
C LEU A 79 6.95 -5.55 -8.40
N VAL A 80 6.75 -4.30 -8.00
CA VAL A 80 5.58 -3.88 -7.20
C VAL A 80 4.29 -4.07 -8.01
N ALA A 81 4.26 -3.70 -9.30
CA ALA A 81 3.13 -3.95 -10.17
C ALA A 81 2.83 -5.45 -10.33
N GLU A 82 3.86 -6.29 -10.51
CA GLU A 82 3.72 -7.75 -10.56
C GLU A 82 3.14 -8.32 -9.26
N LYS A 83 3.58 -7.81 -8.10
CA LYS A 83 3.05 -8.21 -6.77
C LYS A 83 1.61 -7.74 -6.56
N ALA A 84 1.26 -6.53 -6.99
CA ALA A 84 -0.11 -6.03 -6.92
C ALA A 84 -1.07 -6.88 -7.76
N ALA A 85 -0.67 -7.24 -8.99
CA ALA A 85 -1.44 -8.13 -9.83
C ALA A 85 -1.60 -9.53 -9.22
N ALA A 86 -0.53 -10.07 -8.59
CA ALA A 86 -0.58 -11.35 -7.89
C ALA A 86 -1.54 -11.32 -6.69
N ALA A 87 -1.57 -10.25 -5.90
CA ALA A 87 -2.53 -10.08 -4.81
C ALA A 87 -3.97 -10.08 -5.33
N LEU A 88 -4.25 -9.29 -6.37
CA LEU A 88 -5.59 -9.16 -6.96
C LEU A 88 -6.08 -10.48 -7.57
N SER A 89 -5.21 -11.33 -8.12
CA SER A 89 -5.58 -12.65 -8.66
C SER A 89 -6.10 -13.62 -7.59
N HIS A 90 -5.79 -13.37 -6.32
CA HIS A 90 -6.27 -14.11 -5.15
C HIS A 90 -7.34 -13.38 -4.33
N GLY A 91 -7.95 -12.32 -4.89
CA GLY A 91 -8.96 -11.55 -4.18
C GLY A 91 -8.41 -10.74 -2.99
N ILE A 92 -7.09 -10.56 -2.93
CA ILE A 92 -6.39 -9.78 -1.91
C ILE A 92 -6.17 -8.37 -2.46
N SER A 93 -6.62 -7.36 -1.75
CA SER A 93 -6.43 -5.96 -2.13
C SER A 93 -5.00 -5.51 -1.84
N PRO A 94 -4.23 -5.06 -2.84
CA PRO A 94 -2.89 -4.54 -2.60
C PRO A 94 -2.95 -3.13 -2.00
N ILE A 95 -2.05 -2.87 -1.04
CA ILE A 95 -1.73 -1.53 -0.55
C ILE A 95 -0.38 -1.17 -1.18
N VAL A 96 -0.42 -0.39 -2.24
CA VAL A 96 0.77 0.01 -3.02
C VAL A 96 1.42 1.21 -2.37
N CYS A 97 2.62 1.03 -1.83
CA CYS A 97 3.39 2.10 -1.18
C CYS A 97 4.25 2.86 -2.18
N VAL A 98 4.16 4.19 -2.10
CA VAL A 98 4.91 5.13 -2.95
C VAL A 98 5.38 6.31 -2.11
N GLY A 99 6.49 6.91 -2.48
CA GLY A 99 6.99 8.08 -1.77
C GLY A 99 8.41 8.45 -2.17
N GLU A 100 8.75 9.69 -1.97
CA GLU A 100 10.02 10.29 -2.37
C GLU A 100 11.07 10.32 -1.24
N PRO A 101 12.36 10.16 -1.57
CA PRO A 101 13.45 10.39 -0.65
C PRO A 101 13.74 11.90 -0.49
N LEU A 102 14.55 12.23 0.52
CA LEU A 102 14.86 13.61 0.89
C LEU A 102 15.49 14.42 -0.25
N ASP A 103 16.42 13.85 -0.98
CA ASP A 103 17.12 14.54 -2.06
C ASP A 103 16.21 14.93 -3.23
N VAL A 104 15.14 14.16 -3.46
CA VAL A 104 14.08 14.48 -4.44
C VAL A 104 13.19 15.60 -3.92
N ARG A 105 12.84 15.53 -2.62
CA ARG A 105 12.04 16.58 -1.96
C ARG A 105 12.74 17.93 -1.99
N GLU A 106 14.04 17.97 -1.64
CA GLU A 106 14.84 19.19 -1.61
C GLU A 106 15.03 19.83 -3.00
N LYS A 107 14.96 19.02 -4.07
CA LYS A 107 14.99 19.53 -5.47
C LYS A 107 13.64 20.07 -5.94
N GLY A 108 12.56 19.89 -5.18
CA GLY A 108 11.21 20.30 -5.59
C GLY A 108 10.61 19.47 -6.72
N THR A 109 11.11 18.26 -6.96
CA THR A 109 10.65 17.35 -8.02
C THR A 109 9.84 16.16 -7.47
N HIS A 110 9.39 16.25 -6.24
CA HIS A 110 8.76 15.16 -5.49
C HIS A 110 7.42 14.74 -6.08
N VAL A 111 6.59 15.68 -6.54
CA VAL A 111 5.29 15.36 -7.14
C VAL A 111 5.48 14.52 -8.41
N ASP A 112 6.32 14.98 -9.34
CA ASP A 112 6.61 14.24 -10.58
C ASP A 112 7.22 12.87 -10.31
N TYR A 113 8.10 12.79 -9.30
CA TYR A 113 8.71 11.54 -8.88
C TYR A 113 7.65 10.54 -8.38
N VAL A 114 6.79 10.95 -7.43
CA VAL A 114 5.76 10.07 -6.86
C VAL A 114 4.71 9.69 -7.89
N VAL A 115 4.29 10.63 -8.76
CA VAL A 115 3.35 10.34 -9.86
C VAL A 115 3.95 9.30 -10.81
N THR A 116 5.22 9.43 -11.18
CA THR A 116 5.92 8.46 -12.05
C THR A 116 6.04 7.09 -11.37
N GLN A 117 6.47 7.07 -10.10
CA GLN A 117 6.57 5.84 -9.31
C GLN A 117 5.23 5.14 -9.18
N THR A 118 4.15 5.90 -8.92
CA THR A 118 2.79 5.37 -8.82
C THR A 118 2.33 4.77 -10.14
N ARG A 119 2.50 5.50 -11.25
CA ARG A 119 2.15 5.02 -12.59
C ARG A 119 2.83 3.69 -12.92
N ASN A 120 4.13 3.60 -12.67
CA ASN A 120 4.91 2.40 -12.95
C ASN A 120 4.53 1.24 -12.00
N SER A 121 4.21 1.53 -10.74
CA SER A 121 3.80 0.52 -9.75
C SER A 121 2.38 0.00 -9.95
N LEU A 122 1.59 0.66 -10.79
CA LEU A 122 0.23 0.25 -11.18
C LEU A 122 0.18 -0.26 -12.63
N GLU A 123 1.33 -0.39 -13.30
CA GLU A 123 1.40 -0.81 -14.70
C GLU A 123 0.71 -2.17 -14.91
N GLY A 124 -0.15 -2.24 -15.93
CA GLY A 124 -0.87 -3.46 -16.31
C GLY A 124 -2.15 -3.72 -15.53
N LEU A 125 -2.50 -2.91 -14.52
CA LEU A 125 -3.77 -3.01 -13.82
C LEU A 125 -4.87 -2.27 -14.61
N ASP A 126 -6.01 -2.93 -14.80
CA ASP A 126 -7.20 -2.31 -15.40
C ASP A 126 -8.01 -1.49 -14.36
N ALA A 127 -9.08 -0.81 -14.84
CA ALA A 127 -9.90 0.04 -13.99
C ALA A 127 -10.61 -0.72 -12.86
N GLU A 128 -11.03 -1.97 -13.10
CA GLU A 128 -11.64 -2.82 -12.07
C GLU A 128 -10.61 -3.19 -11.01
N GLN A 129 -9.40 -3.55 -11.39
CA GLN A 129 -8.29 -3.88 -10.51
C GLN A 129 -7.85 -2.65 -9.69
N LEU A 130 -7.78 -1.47 -10.32
CA LEU A 130 -7.48 -0.21 -9.64
C LEU A 130 -8.54 0.16 -8.61
N SER A 131 -9.81 -0.11 -8.85
CA SER A 131 -10.89 0.14 -7.88
C SER A 131 -10.77 -0.70 -6.60
N LYS A 132 -10.03 -1.80 -6.65
CA LYS A 132 -9.76 -2.71 -5.51
C LYS A 132 -8.40 -2.46 -4.86
N THR A 133 -7.64 -1.50 -5.37
CA THR A 133 -6.30 -1.15 -4.90
C THR A 133 -6.37 0.02 -3.92
N VAL A 134 -5.48 0.03 -2.95
CA VAL A 134 -5.23 1.17 -2.04
C VAL A 134 -3.83 1.70 -2.33
N ILE A 135 -3.65 3.01 -2.32
CA ILE A 135 -2.33 3.63 -2.46
C ILE A 135 -1.95 4.25 -1.12
N ALA A 136 -0.74 3.97 -0.64
CA ALA A 136 -0.20 4.56 0.58
C ALA A 136 0.97 5.49 0.23
N TYR A 137 0.80 6.77 0.48
CA TYR A 137 1.87 7.75 0.33
C TYR A 137 2.74 7.78 1.59
N GLU A 138 4.01 7.47 1.42
CA GLU A 138 5.03 7.49 2.46
C GLU A 138 5.99 8.66 2.20
N PRO A 139 5.98 9.75 2.98
CA PRO A 139 7.04 10.76 2.90
C PRO A 139 8.35 10.17 3.45
N VAL A 140 9.09 9.42 2.62
CA VAL A 140 10.28 8.64 3.05
C VAL A 140 11.30 9.54 3.73
N TRP A 141 11.41 10.81 3.28
CA TRP A 141 12.27 11.83 3.89
C TRP A 141 11.90 12.19 5.34
N ALA A 142 10.67 11.89 5.78
CA ALA A 142 10.19 12.15 7.13
C ALA A 142 10.25 10.91 8.04
N ILE A 143 10.36 9.70 7.46
CA ILE A 143 10.35 8.44 8.22
C ILE A 143 11.69 8.27 8.96
N GLY A 144 11.64 8.23 10.30
CA GLY A 144 12.84 8.00 11.13
C GLY A 144 13.87 9.12 11.16
N THR A 145 13.61 10.25 10.52
CA THR A 145 14.57 11.38 10.42
C THR A 145 14.36 12.47 11.47
N GLY A 146 13.24 12.43 12.19
CA GLY A 146 12.80 13.52 13.07
C GLY A 146 12.11 14.69 12.34
N LYS A 147 12.07 14.68 11.02
CA LYS A 147 11.25 15.60 10.22
C LYS A 147 9.80 15.12 10.23
N VAL A 148 8.86 16.06 10.11
CA VAL A 148 7.43 15.77 10.05
C VAL A 148 6.89 16.44 8.79
N ALA A 149 6.17 15.69 7.96
CA ALA A 149 5.44 16.28 6.85
C ALA A 149 4.24 17.05 7.40
N SER A 150 3.95 18.22 6.84
CA SER A 150 2.73 18.96 7.15
C SER A 150 1.52 18.33 6.45
N ALA A 151 0.31 18.70 6.87
CA ALA A 151 -0.91 18.31 6.20
C ALA A 151 -0.92 18.78 4.72
N ASP A 152 -0.41 19.99 4.46
CA ASP A 152 -0.29 20.53 3.09
C ASP A 152 0.69 19.72 2.22
N ASP A 153 1.83 19.28 2.78
CA ASP A 153 2.77 18.41 2.08
C ASP A 153 2.11 17.08 1.67
N ALA A 154 1.35 16.48 2.58
CA ALA A 154 0.63 15.25 2.32
C ALA A 154 -0.48 15.45 1.28
N GLN A 155 -1.27 16.52 1.43
CA GLN A 155 -2.38 16.84 0.54
C GLN A 155 -1.91 17.09 -0.89
N GLU A 156 -0.81 17.81 -1.09
CA GLU A 156 -0.24 18.08 -2.41
C GLU A 156 0.02 16.77 -3.18
N VAL A 157 0.71 15.84 -2.55
CA VAL A 157 1.08 14.57 -3.18
C VAL A 157 -0.13 13.64 -3.34
N CYS A 158 -0.98 13.54 -2.32
CA CYS A 158 -2.19 12.71 -2.40
C CYS A 158 -3.15 13.20 -3.50
N ALA A 159 -3.28 14.52 -3.67
CA ALA A 159 -4.07 15.08 -4.75
C ALA A 159 -3.48 14.74 -6.14
N ALA A 160 -2.17 14.83 -6.32
CA ALA A 160 -1.50 14.48 -7.57
C ALA A 160 -1.65 12.96 -7.88
N ILE A 161 -1.57 12.09 -6.87
CA ILE A 161 -1.84 10.66 -7.04
C ILE A 161 -3.29 10.44 -7.50
N ARG A 162 -4.26 11.14 -6.93
CA ARG A 162 -5.67 11.01 -7.32
C ARG A 162 -5.92 11.46 -8.75
N GLU A 163 -5.27 12.54 -9.18
CA GLU A 163 -5.35 12.99 -10.58
C GLU A 163 -4.74 11.96 -11.54
N LEU A 164 -3.63 11.34 -11.17
CA LEU A 164 -3.07 10.23 -11.94
C LEU A 164 -4.07 9.07 -12.08
N VAL A 165 -4.73 8.68 -10.99
CA VAL A 165 -5.73 7.60 -11.04
C VAL A 165 -6.91 7.99 -11.94
N ARG A 166 -7.33 9.27 -11.92
CA ARG A 166 -8.36 9.80 -12.82
C ARG A 166 -7.96 9.67 -14.29
N GLU A 167 -6.72 9.98 -14.60
CA GLU A 167 -6.17 9.81 -15.95
C GLU A 167 -6.17 8.32 -16.37
N LEU A 168 -5.79 7.40 -15.46
CA LEU A 168 -5.63 5.98 -15.75
C LEU A 168 -6.97 5.21 -15.83
N ALA A 169 -7.94 5.56 -14.98
CA ALA A 169 -9.13 4.72 -14.75
C ALA A 169 -10.46 5.49 -14.72
N GLY A 170 -10.43 6.82 -14.88
CA GLY A 170 -11.62 7.67 -14.90
C GLY A 170 -12.06 8.17 -13.52
N ASP A 171 -13.08 9.03 -13.54
CA ASP A 171 -13.56 9.76 -12.35
C ASP A 171 -14.06 8.82 -11.25
N ASP A 172 -14.88 7.83 -11.59
CA ASP A 172 -15.49 6.93 -10.60
C ASP A 172 -14.44 6.18 -9.77
N VAL A 173 -13.39 5.70 -10.42
CA VAL A 173 -12.28 5.01 -9.73
C VAL A 173 -11.47 6.01 -8.91
N ALA A 174 -11.18 7.19 -9.47
CA ALA A 174 -10.41 8.22 -8.77
C ALA A 174 -11.10 8.73 -7.52
N GLU A 175 -12.42 8.88 -7.52
CA GLU A 175 -13.18 9.30 -6.35
C GLU A 175 -13.34 8.16 -5.33
N GLY A 176 -13.41 6.90 -5.79
CA GLY A 176 -13.61 5.74 -4.93
C GLY A 176 -12.33 5.20 -4.29
N ILE A 177 -11.16 5.37 -4.92
CA ILE A 177 -9.89 4.79 -4.43
C ILE A 177 -9.47 5.45 -3.12
N ARG A 178 -8.99 4.64 -2.18
CA ARG A 178 -8.38 5.15 -0.94
C ARG A 178 -6.91 5.48 -1.16
N ILE A 179 -6.54 6.70 -0.77
CA ILE A 179 -5.16 7.15 -0.71
C ILE A 179 -4.86 7.42 0.76
N LEU A 180 -3.96 6.63 1.33
CA LEU A 180 -3.58 6.68 2.74
C LEU A 180 -2.32 7.53 2.90
N TYR A 181 -2.23 8.25 4.00
CA TYR A 181 -0.99 8.84 4.44
C TYR A 181 -0.22 7.84 5.31
N GLY A 182 0.96 7.45 4.87
CA GLY A 182 1.83 6.44 5.50
C GLY A 182 2.93 7.02 6.39
N GLY A 183 2.87 8.29 6.75
CA GLY A 183 3.80 8.92 7.70
C GLY A 183 3.35 8.76 9.16
N SER A 184 4.11 9.37 10.08
CA SER A 184 3.76 9.36 11.52
C SER A 184 2.53 10.21 11.79
N VAL A 185 1.49 9.59 12.31
CA VAL A 185 0.26 10.27 12.77
C VAL A 185 0.19 10.17 14.29
N LYS A 186 -0.12 11.27 14.95
CA LYS A 186 -0.30 11.36 16.40
C LYS A 186 -1.68 11.91 16.72
N VAL A 187 -2.10 11.76 17.99
CA VAL A 187 -3.39 12.29 18.46
C VAL A 187 -3.53 13.80 18.18
N ASP A 188 -2.42 14.52 18.25
CA ASP A 188 -2.38 15.99 18.10
C ASP A 188 -2.47 16.41 16.62
N SER A 189 -2.07 15.53 15.67
CA SER A 189 -2.04 15.84 14.23
C SER A 189 -3.10 15.11 13.41
N VAL A 190 -3.85 14.18 14.02
CA VAL A 190 -4.83 13.36 13.28
C VAL A 190 -6.03 14.15 12.77
N ALA A 191 -6.28 15.34 13.32
CA ALA A 191 -7.41 16.20 12.93
C ALA A 191 -7.07 17.21 11.81
N GLU A 192 -5.78 17.34 11.44
CA GLU A 192 -5.32 18.19 10.34
C GLU A 192 -5.46 17.47 8.99
#